data_c5a974f66635f24f7acbdc8453b66cfc
#
_entry.id   c5a974f66635f24f7acbdc8453b66cfc
#
_cell.length_a   1.000
_cell.length_b   1.000
_cell.length_c   1.000
_cell.angle_alpha   90.00
_cell.angle_beta   90.00
_cell.angle_gamma   90.00
#
_symmetry.space_group_name_H-M   'P 1'
#
loop_
_entity.id
_entity.type
_entity.pdbx_description
1 polymer ?
#
loop_
_entity_poly.entity_id
_entity_poly.type
_entity_poly.pdbx_seq_one_letter_code
_entity_poly.pdbx_strand_id
1 'polypeptide(L)'
;LENVKQLFGHDGGNTLKTIVNVLEKELGYSVRFAVLNALDFGLPQKRERIIIVGHKEPILFNFPSPIRPFKPLSEILEKKVDAKYYASEMILEKRKNKHKSAYNLSIWHENKSGNICSYPYSCALRSGASHNYLLVNGERRLTPREMFRLQGFPDKYKIVVSDGQAKRQAGNAVPVNLVKAVILKLLPYVANSMDMTSVLRDYEVRYGE
;
A
#
# COMPACT_ATOMS: atom_id res chain seq x y z
N LEU A 1 14.45 3.70 -2.79
CA LEU A 1 13.85 2.76 -3.72
C LEU A 1 12.77 1.92 -3.02
N GLU A 2 11.80 1.41 -3.78
CA GLU A 2 10.76 0.53 -3.26
C GLU A 2 10.60 -0.69 -4.18
N ASN A 3 10.30 -1.86 -3.57
CA ASN A 3 9.95 -3.04 -4.32
C ASN A 3 9.05 -3.97 -3.48
N VAL A 4 8.55 -5.04 -4.11
CA VAL A 4 7.81 -6.09 -3.41
C VAL A 4 8.72 -6.84 -2.43
N LYS A 5 8.14 -7.32 -1.31
CA LYS A 5 8.88 -8.08 -0.29
C LYS A 5 9.69 -9.25 -0.86
N GLN A 6 9.19 -9.88 -1.94
CA GLN A 6 9.83 -11.03 -2.57
C GLN A 6 11.25 -10.73 -3.07
N LEU A 7 11.61 -9.46 -3.34
CA LEU A 7 12.97 -9.06 -3.67
C LEU A 7 13.98 -9.49 -2.60
N PHE A 8 13.57 -9.52 -1.32
CA PHE A 8 14.43 -9.92 -0.22
C PHE A 8 14.99 -11.36 -0.37
N GLY A 9 14.17 -12.28 -0.85
CA GLY A 9 14.57 -13.69 -1.05
C GLY A 9 14.73 -14.09 -2.52
N HIS A 10 14.60 -13.15 -3.46
CA HIS A 10 14.73 -13.46 -4.88
C HIS A 10 16.14 -13.94 -5.22
N ASP A 11 16.21 -15.05 -5.95
CA ASP A 11 17.47 -15.71 -6.31
C ASP A 11 18.36 -15.96 -5.08
N GLY A 12 17.79 -16.54 -4.01
CA GLY A 12 18.52 -16.79 -2.77
C GLY A 12 19.07 -15.52 -2.09
N GLY A 13 18.50 -14.35 -2.39
CA GLY A 13 18.93 -13.04 -1.90
C GLY A 13 19.99 -12.35 -2.78
N ASN A 14 20.47 -13.00 -3.85
CA ASN A 14 21.53 -12.45 -4.71
C ASN A 14 21.09 -11.16 -5.40
N THR A 15 19.82 -11.06 -5.83
CA THR A 15 19.31 -9.85 -6.47
C THR A 15 19.42 -8.63 -5.55
N LEU A 16 19.01 -8.75 -4.29
CA LEU A 16 19.11 -7.64 -3.34
C LEU A 16 20.56 -7.31 -3.04
N LYS A 17 21.42 -8.31 -2.85
CA LYS A 17 22.89 -8.13 -2.66
C LYS A 17 23.50 -7.35 -3.82
N THR A 18 23.15 -7.69 -5.07
CA THR A 18 23.65 -6.98 -6.26
C THR A 18 23.20 -5.51 -6.24
N ILE A 19 21.92 -5.23 -5.95
CA ILE A 19 21.42 -3.85 -5.86
C ILE A 19 22.19 -3.07 -4.79
N VAL A 20 22.35 -3.64 -3.59
CA VAL A 20 23.08 -2.99 -2.48
C VAL A 20 24.52 -2.77 -2.85
N ASN A 21 25.22 -3.76 -3.44
CA ASN A 21 26.62 -3.62 -3.85
C ASN A 21 26.82 -2.51 -4.89
N VAL A 22 25.94 -2.42 -5.89
CA VAL A 22 26.02 -1.32 -6.88
C VAL A 22 25.84 0.03 -6.19
N LEU A 23 24.85 0.15 -5.31
CA LEU A 23 24.60 1.40 -4.59
C LEU A 23 25.80 1.79 -3.68
N GLU A 24 26.37 0.82 -2.96
CA GLU A 24 27.45 1.10 -2.00
C GLU A 24 28.83 1.19 -2.66
N LYS A 25 29.19 0.23 -3.51
CA LYS A 25 30.55 0.10 -4.05
C LYS A 25 30.79 0.94 -5.30
N GLU A 26 29.80 0.96 -6.22
CA GLU A 26 29.97 1.68 -7.49
C GLU A 26 29.48 3.14 -7.38
N LEU A 27 28.36 3.35 -6.65
CA LEU A 27 27.74 4.66 -6.55
C LEU A 27 28.04 5.42 -5.24
N GLY A 28 28.70 4.77 -4.27
CA GLY A 28 29.18 5.40 -3.03
C GLY A 28 28.05 5.86 -2.08
N TYR A 29 26.93 5.15 -2.02
CA TYR A 29 25.86 5.42 -1.06
C TYR A 29 26.08 4.63 0.24
N SER A 30 25.74 5.22 1.37
CA SER A 30 25.46 4.47 2.62
C SER A 30 24.03 3.96 2.55
N VAL A 31 23.82 2.63 2.57
CA VAL A 31 22.52 2.00 2.30
C VAL A 31 21.92 1.34 3.53
N ARG A 32 20.62 1.52 3.74
CA ARG A 32 19.81 0.79 4.71
C ARG A 32 18.55 0.29 4.03
N PHE A 33 18.07 -0.89 4.38
CA PHE A 33 16.82 -1.40 3.87
C PHE A 33 16.01 -2.12 4.96
N ALA A 34 14.69 -2.10 4.83
CA ALA A 34 13.78 -2.84 5.69
C ALA A 34 12.50 -3.24 4.93
N VAL A 35 11.88 -4.32 5.38
CA VAL A 35 10.52 -4.68 4.94
C VAL A 35 9.52 -4.04 5.88
N LEU A 36 8.67 -3.17 5.34
CA LEU A 36 7.64 -2.45 6.07
C LEU A 36 6.25 -2.88 5.59
N ASN A 37 5.26 -2.88 6.50
CA ASN A 37 3.88 -3.24 6.19
C ASN A 37 2.95 -2.03 6.33
N ALA A 38 2.09 -1.78 5.35
CA ALA A 38 1.15 -0.66 5.38
C ALA A 38 0.19 -0.70 6.60
N LEU A 39 -0.14 -1.88 7.12
CA LEU A 39 -0.90 -2.04 8.36
C LEU A 39 -0.26 -1.30 9.54
N ASP A 40 1.07 -1.35 9.63
CA ASP A 40 1.84 -0.74 10.71
C ASP A 40 1.86 0.79 10.65
N PHE A 41 1.39 1.37 9.53
CA PHE A 41 1.32 2.81 9.27
C PHE A 41 -0.12 3.32 9.11
N GLY A 42 -1.06 2.66 9.79
CA GLY A 42 -2.45 3.11 9.90
C GLY A 42 -3.36 2.79 8.72
N LEU A 43 -2.90 2.07 7.70
CA LEU A 43 -3.73 1.66 6.56
C LEU A 43 -4.28 0.24 6.77
N PRO A 44 -5.58 -0.02 6.56
CA PRO A 44 -6.14 -1.36 6.69
C PRO A 44 -5.85 -2.21 5.44
N GLN A 45 -4.56 -2.32 5.11
CA GLN A 45 -4.07 -3.13 4.00
C GLN A 45 -2.78 -3.86 4.40
N LYS A 46 -2.79 -5.20 4.36
CA LYS A 46 -1.59 -6.01 4.50
C LYS A 46 -0.78 -5.93 3.21
N ARG A 47 0.12 -4.96 3.14
CA ARG A 47 1.00 -4.70 1.99
C ARG A 47 2.42 -4.51 2.45
N GLU A 48 3.21 -5.55 2.33
CA GLU A 48 4.62 -5.56 2.69
C GLU A 48 5.48 -5.12 1.51
N ARG A 49 6.40 -4.18 1.76
CA ARG A 49 7.31 -3.63 0.77
C ARG A 49 8.70 -3.52 1.35
N ILE A 50 9.70 -3.89 0.56
CA ILE A 50 11.07 -3.55 0.89
C ILE A 50 11.32 -2.09 0.50
N ILE A 51 11.79 -1.31 1.46
CA ILE A 51 12.20 0.08 1.27
C ILE A 51 13.71 0.12 1.41
N ILE A 52 14.39 0.71 0.43
CA ILE A 52 15.83 0.90 0.43
C ILE A 52 16.09 2.40 0.46
N VAL A 53 16.79 2.85 1.48
CA VAL A 53 17.23 4.24 1.68
C VAL A 53 18.74 4.30 1.45
N GLY A 54 19.18 5.19 0.58
CA GLY A 54 20.60 5.46 0.32
C GLY A 54 20.88 6.94 0.49
N HIS A 55 22.02 7.28 1.15
CA HIS A 55 22.49 8.63 1.33
C HIS A 55 23.98 8.71 0.98
N LYS A 56 24.43 9.83 0.39
CA LYS A 56 25.85 9.99 -0.02
C LYS A 56 26.77 10.09 1.19
N GLU A 57 26.35 10.82 2.21
CA GLU A 57 27.07 10.86 3.48
C GLU A 57 26.69 9.69 4.37
N PRO A 58 27.60 9.13 5.18
CA PRO A 58 27.27 8.12 6.16
C PRO A 58 26.27 8.66 7.19
N ILE A 59 25.07 8.08 7.25
CA ILE A 59 24.04 8.46 8.21
C ILE A 59 23.56 7.26 9.02
N LEU A 60 23.22 7.49 10.30
CA LEU A 60 22.57 6.50 11.16
C LEU A 60 21.05 6.54 10.94
N PHE A 61 20.64 6.09 9.76
CA PHE A 61 19.20 6.06 9.43
C PHE A 61 18.51 4.89 10.11
N ASN A 62 17.47 5.20 10.90
CA ASN A 62 16.57 4.23 11.50
C ASN A 62 15.16 4.34 10.86
N PHE A 63 14.64 3.20 10.39
CA PHE A 63 13.28 3.15 9.85
C PHE A 63 12.25 3.53 10.91
N PRO A 64 11.10 4.12 10.50
CA PRO A 64 10.06 4.51 11.43
C PRO A 64 9.47 3.31 12.16
N SER A 65 9.16 3.47 13.44
CA SER A 65 8.44 2.47 14.23
C SER A 65 6.98 2.37 13.79
N PRO A 66 6.35 1.20 13.93
CA PRO A 66 4.94 1.00 13.67
C PRO A 66 4.04 1.99 14.41
N ILE A 67 3.03 2.51 13.73
CA ILE A 67 1.95 3.32 14.30
C ILE A 67 0.72 2.43 14.36
N ARG A 68 0.26 2.10 15.56
CA ARG A 68 -0.92 1.24 15.77
C ARG A 68 -2.00 1.94 16.56
N PRO A 69 -3.27 1.58 16.34
CA PRO A 69 -3.86 0.63 15.39
C PRO A 69 -4.02 1.21 13.97
N PHE A 70 -4.29 0.33 12.98
CA PHE A 70 -4.73 0.77 11.65
C PHE A 70 -6.22 1.20 11.68
N LYS A 71 -6.61 2.02 10.72
CA LYS A 71 -7.98 2.50 10.58
C LYS A 71 -8.97 1.36 10.32
N PRO A 72 -10.20 1.41 10.89
CA PRO A 72 -11.22 0.43 10.59
C PRO A 72 -11.66 0.53 9.12
N LEU A 73 -12.11 -0.57 8.53
CA LEU A 73 -12.62 -0.59 7.16
C LEU A 73 -13.82 0.35 6.94
N SER A 74 -14.59 0.65 7.98
CA SER A 74 -15.72 1.59 7.92
C SER A 74 -15.31 3.01 7.50
N GLU A 75 -14.06 3.42 7.75
CA GLU A 75 -13.52 4.71 7.30
C GLU A 75 -13.06 4.69 5.83
N ILE A 76 -12.84 3.50 5.28
CA ILE A 76 -12.35 3.30 3.91
C ILE A 76 -13.52 3.10 2.93
N LEU A 77 -14.53 2.34 3.37
CA LEU A 77 -15.62 1.89 2.50
C LEU A 77 -16.67 2.99 2.29
N GLU A 78 -17.18 3.08 1.06
CA GLU A 78 -18.24 4.02 0.69
C GLU A 78 -19.59 3.52 1.20
N LYS A 79 -20.41 4.44 1.74
CA LYS A 79 -21.74 4.13 2.27
C LYS A 79 -22.75 3.76 1.18
N LYS A 80 -22.60 4.35 0.00
CA LYS A 80 -23.45 4.08 -1.18
C LYS A 80 -22.56 3.69 -2.35
N VAL A 81 -22.83 2.55 -2.95
CA VAL A 81 -22.02 1.99 -4.05
C VAL A 81 -22.95 1.57 -5.17
N ASP A 82 -22.57 1.84 -6.41
CA ASP A 82 -23.30 1.47 -7.61
C ASP A 82 -23.53 -0.05 -7.70
N ALA A 83 -24.71 -0.46 -8.16
CA ALA A 83 -25.10 -1.86 -8.33
C ALA A 83 -24.12 -2.68 -9.18
N LYS A 84 -23.40 -2.05 -10.11
CA LYS A 84 -22.39 -2.70 -10.97
C LYS A 84 -21.24 -3.37 -10.20
N TYR A 85 -21.03 -2.99 -8.94
CA TYR A 85 -19.98 -3.58 -8.09
C TYR A 85 -20.44 -4.83 -7.36
N TYR A 86 -21.74 -5.07 -7.24
CA TYR A 86 -22.29 -6.22 -6.53
C TYR A 86 -22.25 -7.49 -7.39
N ALA A 87 -22.15 -8.62 -6.73
CA ALA A 87 -22.29 -9.93 -7.35
C ALA A 87 -23.75 -10.26 -7.53
N SER A 88 -24.08 -11.18 -8.47
CA SER A 88 -25.43 -11.73 -8.59
C SER A 88 -25.78 -12.58 -7.35
N GLU A 89 -27.09 -12.73 -7.07
CA GLU A 89 -27.58 -13.50 -5.93
C GLU A 89 -27.01 -14.93 -5.89
N MET A 90 -26.98 -15.60 -7.03
CA MET A 90 -26.42 -16.95 -7.15
C MET A 90 -24.95 -17.02 -6.70
N ILE A 91 -24.12 -16.00 -7.06
CA ILE A 91 -22.72 -15.94 -6.65
C ILE A 91 -22.60 -15.65 -5.16
N LEU A 92 -23.45 -14.77 -4.63
CA LEU A 92 -23.51 -14.44 -3.20
C LEU A 92 -23.83 -15.66 -2.36
N GLU A 93 -24.87 -16.39 -2.73
CA GLU A 93 -25.27 -17.62 -2.04
C GLU A 93 -24.15 -18.68 -2.06
N LYS A 94 -23.54 -18.92 -3.21
CA LYS A 94 -22.40 -19.83 -3.35
C LYS A 94 -21.23 -19.45 -2.44
N ARG A 95 -20.93 -18.16 -2.29
CA ARG A 95 -19.87 -17.67 -1.40
C ARG A 95 -20.24 -17.84 0.07
N LYS A 96 -21.47 -17.45 0.47
CA LYS A 96 -21.97 -17.59 1.83
C LYS A 96 -22.00 -19.05 2.31
N ASN A 97 -22.30 -19.97 1.40
CA ASN A 97 -22.26 -21.42 1.70
C ASN A 97 -20.84 -21.95 1.89
N LYS A 98 -19.83 -21.32 1.24
CA LYS A 98 -18.42 -21.75 1.35
C LYS A 98 -17.68 -21.11 2.52
N HIS A 99 -18.05 -19.90 2.94
CA HIS A 99 -17.27 -19.15 3.91
C HIS A 99 -18.16 -18.28 4.80
N LYS A 100 -17.85 -18.30 6.11
CA LYS A 100 -18.42 -17.40 7.11
C LYS A 100 -17.30 -16.57 7.69
N SER A 101 -17.41 -15.26 7.66
CA SER A 101 -16.45 -14.36 8.31
C SER A 101 -16.67 -14.29 9.81
N ALA A 102 -15.59 -14.25 10.58
CA ALA A 102 -15.63 -13.93 12.01
C ALA A 102 -15.81 -12.42 12.29
N TYR A 103 -15.78 -11.58 11.24
CA TYR A 103 -15.84 -10.13 11.33
C TYR A 103 -17.12 -9.61 10.70
N ASN A 104 -17.79 -8.66 11.35
CA ASN A 104 -18.98 -8.00 10.81
C ASN A 104 -18.70 -7.22 9.53
N LEU A 105 -17.52 -6.62 9.44
CA LEU A 105 -17.03 -5.92 8.25
C LEU A 105 -15.64 -6.46 7.90
N SER A 106 -15.52 -6.99 6.69
CA SER A 106 -14.32 -7.71 6.27
C SER A 106 -14.07 -7.60 4.76
N ILE A 107 -12.81 -7.75 4.38
CA ILE A 107 -12.44 -7.98 3.00
C ILE A 107 -12.17 -9.47 2.82
N TRP A 108 -12.91 -10.08 1.92
CA TRP A 108 -12.74 -11.48 1.54
C TRP A 108 -11.77 -11.58 0.38
N HIS A 109 -10.81 -12.47 0.51
CA HIS A 109 -9.89 -12.81 -0.56
C HIS A 109 -10.30 -14.16 -1.15
N GLU A 110 -10.79 -14.14 -2.38
CA GLU A 110 -11.09 -15.34 -3.16
C GLU A 110 -9.95 -15.62 -4.14
N ASN A 111 -9.31 -16.78 -4.04
CA ASN A 111 -8.22 -17.16 -4.93
C ASN A 111 -8.78 -17.83 -6.21
N LYS A 112 -7.90 -18.12 -7.18
CA LYS A 112 -8.29 -18.77 -8.45
C LYS A 112 -8.91 -20.15 -8.27
N SER A 113 -8.56 -20.87 -7.20
CA SER A 113 -9.13 -22.18 -6.85
C SER A 113 -10.46 -22.07 -6.09
N GLY A 114 -10.97 -20.86 -5.88
CA GLY A 114 -12.22 -20.61 -5.17
C GLY A 114 -12.13 -20.76 -3.65
N ASN A 115 -10.92 -20.82 -3.07
CA ASN A 115 -10.75 -20.76 -1.62
C ASN A 115 -10.91 -19.32 -1.14
N ILE A 116 -11.64 -19.16 -0.03
CA ILE A 116 -11.98 -17.85 0.54
C ILE A 116 -11.38 -17.74 1.93
N CYS A 117 -10.79 -16.58 2.23
CA CYS A 117 -10.45 -16.14 3.58
C CYS A 117 -10.92 -14.70 3.77
N SER A 118 -11.16 -14.28 5.02
CA SER A 118 -11.65 -12.94 5.36
C SER A 118 -10.82 -12.32 6.47
N TYR A 119 -10.64 -10.99 6.39
CA TYR A 119 -9.84 -10.22 7.34
C TYR A 119 -10.50 -8.87 7.63
N PRO A 120 -10.25 -8.25 8.81
CA PRO A 120 -10.70 -6.89 9.11
C PRO A 120 -9.85 -5.82 8.39
N TYR A 121 -9.08 -6.23 7.39
CA TYR A 121 -8.24 -5.42 6.51
C TYR A 121 -8.17 -6.04 5.11
N SER A 122 -7.69 -5.31 4.13
CA SER A 122 -7.47 -5.81 2.77
C SER A 122 -6.14 -6.52 2.63
N CYS A 123 -6.09 -7.58 1.83
CA CYS A 123 -4.82 -8.04 1.26
C CYS A 123 -4.27 -6.98 0.28
N ALA A 124 -3.01 -7.13 -0.12
CA ALA A 124 -2.37 -6.18 -1.04
C ALA A 124 -3.14 -6.04 -2.35
N LEU A 125 -3.44 -4.80 -2.73
CA LEU A 125 -3.93 -4.48 -4.07
C LEU A 125 -2.89 -4.88 -5.12
N ARG A 126 -3.34 -5.50 -6.21
CA ARG A 126 -2.48 -5.96 -7.32
C ARG A 126 -3.03 -5.44 -8.64
N SER A 127 -2.18 -4.83 -9.46
CA SER A 127 -2.55 -4.24 -10.76
C SER A 127 -3.12 -5.26 -11.74
N GLY A 128 -2.57 -6.46 -11.77
CA GLY A 128 -2.95 -7.54 -12.69
C GLY A 128 -3.93 -8.58 -12.12
N ALA A 129 -4.46 -8.39 -10.90
CA ALA A 129 -5.39 -9.37 -10.32
C ALA A 129 -6.78 -9.33 -10.98
N SER A 130 -7.49 -10.45 -10.94
CA SER A 130 -8.91 -10.51 -11.36
C SER A 130 -9.76 -9.53 -10.56
N HIS A 131 -10.91 -9.15 -11.10
CA HIS A 131 -11.82 -8.21 -10.41
C HIS A 131 -12.37 -8.75 -9.09
N ASN A 132 -12.44 -10.07 -8.92
CA ASN A 132 -13.12 -10.73 -7.82
C ASN A 132 -12.21 -11.20 -6.69
N TYR A 133 -10.92 -10.81 -6.68
CA TYR A 133 -10.00 -11.33 -5.66
C TYR A 133 -10.11 -10.65 -4.28
N LEU A 134 -10.69 -9.43 -4.20
CA LEU A 134 -10.97 -8.71 -2.95
C LEU A 134 -12.41 -8.23 -2.95
N LEU A 135 -13.17 -8.69 -1.97
CA LEU A 135 -14.62 -8.51 -1.90
C LEU A 135 -15.01 -7.99 -0.52
N VAL A 136 -15.81 -6.95 -0.47
CA VAL A 136 -16.42 -6.45 0.77
C VAL A 136 -17.51 -7.44 1.19
N ASN A 137 -17.34 -8.07 2.36
CA ASN A 137 -18.22 -9.10 2.93
C ASN A 137 -18.61 -10.23 1.97
N GLY A 138 -17.76 -10.50 0.95
CA GLY A 138 -18.09 -11.45 -0.11
C GLY A 138 -19.15 -10.98 -1.11
N GLU A 139 -19.72 -9.79 -0.93
CA GLU A 139 -20.91 -9.30 -1.66
C GLU A 139 -20.56 -8.46 -2.88
N ARG A 140 -19.54 -7.59 -2.78
CA ARG A 140 -19.20 -6.66 -3.83
C ARG A 140 -17.70 -6.43 -3.97
N ARG A 141 -17.30 -5.96 -5.12
CA ARG A 141 -15.95 -5.50 -5.39
C ARG A 141 -15.69 -4.16 -4.71
N LEU A 142 -14.41 -3.85 -4.48
CA LEU A 142 -13.98 -2.51 -4.11
C LEU A 142 -14.19 -1.53 -5.26
N THR A 143 -14.64 -0.33 -4.94
CA THR A 143 -14.68 0.78 -5.89
C THR A 143 -13.27 1.36 -6.11
N PRO A 144 -13.03 2.13 -7.18
CA PRO A 144 -11.78 2.88 -7.36
C PRO A 144 -11.45 3.76 -6.16
N ARG A 145 -12.42 4.49 -5.61
CA ARG A 145 -12.23 5.36 -4.45
C ARG A 145 -11.74 4.58 -3.23
N GLU A 146 -12.38 3.47 -2.92
CA GLU A 146 -11.98 2.58 -1.82
C GLU A 146 -10.56 2.03 -2.00
N MET A 147 -10.19 1.67 -3.24
CA MET A 147 -8.83 1.20 -3.54
C MET A 147 -7.78 2.30 -3.28
N PHE A 148 -8.05 3.55 -3.67
CA PHE A 148 -7.14 4.66 -3.39
C PHE A 148 -7.08 5.01 -1.90
N ARG A 149 -8.21 4.96 -1.16
CA ARG A 149 -8.23 5.11 0.30
C ARG A 149 -7.41 4.03 1.00
N LEU A 150 -7.46 2.77 0.54
CA LEU A 150 -6.61 1.68 1.04
C LEU A 150 -5.11 1.94 0.85
N GLN A 151 -4.74 2.72 -0.16
CA GLN A 151 -3.36 3.18 -0.38
C GLN A 151 -3.02 4.46 0.38
N GLY A 152 -3.99 5.07 1.07
CA GLY A 152 -3.78 6.29 1.84
C GLY A 152 -3.93 7.60 1.06
N PHE A 153 -4.49 7.54 -0.16
CA PHE A 153 -4.78 8.75 -0.91
C PHE A 153 -5.98 9.49 -0.29
N PRO A 154 -5.93 10.82 -0.19
CA PRO A 154 -7.04 11.62 0.32
C PRO A 154 -8.21 11.66 -0.68
N ASP A 155 -9.41 11.95 -0.20
CA ASP A 155 -10.61 12.03 -1.05
C ASP A 155 -10.54 13.14 -2.10
N LYS A 156 -9.78 14.19 -1.85
CA LYS A 156 -9.50 15.27 -2.82
C LYS A 156 -8.70 14.79 -4.05
N TYR A 157 -8.05 13.62 -3.98
CA TYR A 157 -7.37 13.04 -5.13
C TYR A 157 -8.38 12.69 -6.23
N LYS A 158 -8.28 13.37 -7.37
CA LYS A 158 -9.20 13.18 -8.50
C LYS A 158 -8.86 11.91 -9.27
N ILE A 159 -9.85 11.03 -9.43
CA ILE A 159 -9.75 9.82 -10.27
C ILE A 159 -10.40 10.16 -11.61
N VAL A 160 -9.58 10.40 -12.63
CA VAL A 160 -10.02 10.86 -13.96
C VAL A 160 -9.90 9.78 -15.04
N VAL A 161 -9.75 8.52 -14.60
CA VAL A 161 -9.55 7.37 -15.49
C VAL A 161 -10.64 6.32 -15.27
N SER A 162 -10.76 5.36 -16.19
CA SER A 162 -11.70 4.25 -16.05
C SER A 162 -11.41 3.38 -14.81
N ASP A 163 -12.43 2.66 -14.31
CA ASP A 163 -12.29 1.75 -13.15
C ASP A 163 -11.13 0.75 -13.32
N GLY A 164 -10.93 0.23 -14.52
CA GLY A 164 -9.85 -0.70 -14.83
C GLY A 164 -8.46 -0.06 -14.73
N GLN A 165 -8.33 1.17 -15.20
CA GLN A 165 -7.08 1.94 -15.08
C GLN A 165 -6.83 2.38 -13.64
N ALA A 166 -7.86 2.87 -12.95
CA ALA A 166 -7.80 3.24 -11.53
C ALA A 166 -7.32 2.06 -10.67
N LYS A 167 -7.86 0.85 -10.91
CA LYS A 167 -7.42 -0.38 -10.25
C LYS A 167 -5.93 -0.67 -10.50
N ARG A 168 -5.45 -0.53 -11.75
CA ARG A 168 -4.03 -0.72 -12.07
C ARG A 168 -3.16 0.31 -11.36
N GLN A 169 -3.57 1.57 -11.37
CA GLN A 169 -2.85 2.65 -10.67
C GLN A 169 -2.80 2.38 -9.16
N ALA A 170 -3.94 2.08 -8.51
CA ALA A 170 -3.98 1.76 -7.09
C ALA A 170 -3.13 0.51 -6.76
N GLY A 171 -3.14 -0.52 -7.62
CA GLY A 171 -2.32 -1.73 -7.45
C GLY A 171 -0.81 -1.48 -7.55
N ASN A 172 -0.40 -0.53 -8.42
CA ASN A 172 1.00 -0.13 -8.59
C ASN A 172 1.45 0.96 -7.60
N ALA A 173 0.51 1.66 -6.97
CA ALA A 173 0.83 2.73 -6.03
C ALA A 173 1.56 2.22 -4.79
N VAL A 174 2.39 3.08 -4.21
CA VAL A 174 3.03 2.85 -2.91
C VAL A 174 2.10 3.37 -1.81
N PRO A 175 1.99 2.69 -0.65
CA PRO A 175 1.19 3.18 0.47
C PRO A 175 1.68 4.55 0.96
N VAL A 176 0.82 5.57 0.84
CA VAL A 176 1.19 6.98 1.11
C VAL A 176 1.70 7.15 2.55
N ASN A 177 0.97 6.61 3.53
CA ASN A 177 1.31 6.74 4.95
C ASN A 177 2.69 6.13 5.28
N LEU A 178 2.99 4.97 4.69
CA LEU A 178 4.27 4.29 4.87
C LEU A 178 5.42 5.14 4.31
N VAL A 179 5.29 5.61 3.07
CA VAL A 179 6.33 6.43 2.42
C VAL A 179 6.50 7.75 3.16
N LYS A 180 5.39 8.41 3.56
CA LYS A 180 5.43 9.62 4.37
C LYS A 180 6.23 9.41 5.66
N ALA A 181 5.98 8.31 6.39
CA ALA A 181 6.71 8.01 7.62
C ALA A 181 8.23 7.84 7.38
N VAL A 182 8.63 7.15 6.29
CA VAL A 182 10.04 7.00 5.91
C VAL A 182 10.67 8.34 5.55
N ILE A 183 9.98 9.16 4.73
CA ILE A 183 10.48 10.48 4.32
C ILE A 183 10.65 11.38 5.54
N LEU A 184 9.68 11.43 6.46
CA LEU A 184 9.80 12.23 7.69
C LEU A 184 11.01 11.86 8.54
N LYS A 185 11.41 10.58 8.57
CA LYS A 185 12.62 10.12 9.23
C LYS A 185 13.91 10.50 8.46
N LEU A 186 13.81 10.67 7.15
CA LEU A 186 14.95 11.02 6.30
C LEU A 186 15.19 12.54 6.24
N LEU A 187 14.15 13.36 6.38
CA LEU A 187 14.21 14.81 6.26
C LEU A 187 15.37 15.47 7.07
N PRO A 188 15.62 15.12 8.36
CA PRO A 188 16.69 15.74 9.12
C PRO A 188 18.09 15.58 8.49
N TYR A 189 18.32 14.49 7.77
CA TYR A 189 19.60 14.22 7.10
C TYR A 189 19.73 14.95 5.75
N VAL A 190 18.60 15.30 5.14
CA VAL A 190 18.57 16.05 3.86
C VAL A 190 18.60 17.55 4.13
N ALA A 191 17.99 18.02 5.22
CA ALA A 191 17.87 19.44 5.57
C ALA A 191 19.24 20.13 5.77
N ASN A 192 20.24 19.39 6.24
CA ASN A 192 21.62 19.92 6.40
C ASN A 192 22.35 20.12 5.05
N SER A 193 21.83 19.59 3.96
CA SER A 193 22.44 19.67 2.63
C SER A 193 21.67 20.54 1.62
N MET A 194 20.50 21.04 1.98
CA MET A 194 19.63 21.86 1.12
C MET A 194 18.93 22.94 1.96
N ASP A 195 18.69 24.10 1.34
CA ASP A 195 17.76 25.10 1.91
C ASP A 195 16.33 24.52 1.88
N MET A 196 15.99 23.81 2.96
CA MET A 196 14.69 23.16 3.12
C MET A 196 13.53 24.16 3.22
N THR A 197 13.81 25.45 3.45
CA THR A 197 12.79 26.49 3.57
C THR A 197 12.05 26.66 2.23
N SER A 198 12.78 26.56 1.11
CA SER A 198 12.18 26.61 -0.23
C SER A 198 11.35 25.37 -0.55
N VAL A 199 11.84 24.18 -0.19
CA VAL A 199 11.16 22.90 -0.45
C VAL A 199 9.88 22.76 0.37
N LEU A 200 9.91 23.14 1.65
CA LEU A 200 8.72 23.14 2.52
C LEU A 200 7.69 24.18 2.08
N ARG A 201 8.14 25.37 1.68
CA ARG A 201 7.27 26.42 1.14
C ARG A 201 6.55 25.97 -0.15
N ASP A 202 7.28 25.34 -1.07
CA ASP A 202 6.70 24.77 -2.30
C ASP A 202 5.71 23.63 -2.00
N TYR A 203 5.97 22.83 -0.98
CA TYR A 203 5.06 21.78 -0.53
C TYR A 203 3.79 22.35 0.09
N GLU A 204 3.90 23.35 0.96
CA GLU A 204 2.75 24.04 1.59
C GLU A 204 1.90 24.78 0.55
N VAL A 205 2.53 25.45 -0.42
CA VAL A 205 1.82 26.13 -1.52
C VAL A 205 1.07 25.14 -2.43
N ARG A 206 1.62 23.96 -2.67
CA ARG A 206 1.01 22.94 -3.56
C ARG A 206 0.03 22.00 -2.85
N TYR A 207 0.22 21.74 -1.57
CA TYR A 207 -0.45 20.65 -0.85
C TYR A 207 -0.90 21.04 0.57
N GLY A 208 -0.51 22.19 1.08
CA GLY A 208 -1.00 22.77 2.33
C GLY A 208 -2.48 23.11 2.22
N GLU A 209 -3.24 22.82 3.26
CA GLU A 209 -4.63 23.29 3.44
C GLU A 209 -4.66 24.78 3.70
#